data_ed986eb147c8794e0b9fc8df6bedb24f
#
_entry.id   ed986eb147c8794e0b9fc8df6bedb24f
#
_cell.length_a   1.000
_cell.length_b   1.000
_cell.length_c   1.000
_cell.angle_alpha   90.00
_cell.angle_beta   90.00
_cell.angle_gamma   90.00
#
_symmetry.space_group_name_H-M   'P 1'
#
loop_
_entity.id
_entity.type
_entity.pdbx_description
1 polymer ?
#
loop_
_entity_poly.entity_id
_entity_poly.type
_entity_poly.pdbx_seq_one_letter_code
_entity_poly.pdbx_strand_id
1 'polypeptide(L)'
;MDFREHSIQALVNKVKNKEISARELTESALSNIEKYDKEINAFCALNQEDALDQAESLDKKISNGENVGLLAGIPVGVKDLEDAKGFITTYGSELHTKDNPAEEDSILVGRLRSEGCIILGKTNTPEFGHKGKTDNVPFGATKNPWNLKYSPGGSSGGTSAALSSGMIPLGTGSDGGGSIRIPSVLGGLSGIKTSQGRIPNGGTKPPGSGLLTVKGPMANTTEDTVLALDATVGADPTDIFSLEGENPNWSKQLTENLPKTAIWSPTMGFSTVDKEVLEVCEKAIKSLEDAGVTIIEKDVIWDENPVNAWMVFWACACARRQQHLIGTAEYEQIDPLLRMFIEMGVEMDGASYASSIDACHKFGYQLEESFKESPLIITPGTCGQAPKIEGDGTVNGEETPSWVDFTMGINMTRNPAGVIPVGVSPSSNIPIAIQIIGGQRQDLDVLNAMQAFEKVINFSDKATDHE
;
A
#
# COMPACT_ATOMS: atom_id res chain seq x y z
N MET A 1 -12.41 13.18 -16.70
CA MET A 1 -11.16 13.81 -16.15
C MET A 1 -10.18 12.70 -15.87
N ASP A 2 -8.90 12.81 -16.24
CA ASP A 2 -7.87 11.84 -15.85
C ASP A 2 -7.26 12.28 -14.50
N PHE A 3 -7.46 11.49 -13.46
CA PHE A 3 -6.97 11.83 -12.12
C PHE A 3 -5.44 11.81 -12.00
N ARG A 4 -4.73 11.15 -12.92
CA ARG A 4 -3.25 11.14 -12.98
C ARG A 4 -2.64 12.49 -13.38
N GLU A 5 -3.45 13.40 -13.92
CA GLU A 5 -3.03 14.73 -14.39
C GLU A 5 -3.23 15.83 -13.33
N HIS A 6 -3.77 15.49 -12.17
CA HIS A 6 -4.17 16.47 -11.16
C HIS A 6 -3.71 16.05 -9.78
N SER A 7 -3.02 16.92 -9.04
CA SER A 7 -2.78 16.69 -7.62
C SER A 7 -4.08 16.77 -6.82
N ILE A 8 -4.16 16.01 -5.74
CA ILE A 8 -5.30 16.03 -4.80
C ILE A 8 -5.52 17.46 -4.28
N GLN A 9 -4.44 18.18 -3.92
CA GLN A 9 -4.55 19.56 -3.44
C GLN A 9 -5.19 20.49 -4.48
N ALA A 10 -4.84 20.34 -5.77
CA ALA A 10 -5.45 21.14 -6.84
C ALA A 10 -6.94 20.84 -7.00
N LEU A 11 -7.34 19.57 -6.93
CA LEU A 11 -8.75 19.16 -6.98
C LEU A 11 -9.54 19.70 -5.79
N VAL A 12 -9.01 19.58 -4.58
CA VAL A 12 -9.62 20.15 -3.36
C VAL A 12 -9.81 21.66 -3.47
N ASN A 13 -8.81 22.37 -3.98
CA ASN A 13 -8.90 23.82 -4.18
C ASN A 13 -10.00 24.18 -5.19
N LYS A 14 -10.11 23.47 -6.30
CA LYS A 14 -11.20 23.68 -7.28
C LYS A 14 -12.57 23.46 -6.66
N VAL A 15 -12.73 22.41 -5.84
CA VAL A 15 -14.00 22.13 -5.15
C VAL A 15 -14.33 23.23 -4.14
N LYS A 16 -13.38 23.62 -3.29
CA LYS A 16 -13.58 24.68 -2.26
C LYS A 16 -13.87 26.04 -2.89
N ASN A 17 -13.26 26.34 -4.04
CA ASN A 17 -13.47 27.57 -4.80
C ASN A 17 -14.75 27.53 -5.66
N LYS A 18 -15.46 26.41 -5.69
CA LYS A 18 -16.66 26.20 -6.54
C LYS A 18 -16.36 26.28 -8.05
N GLU A 19 -15.15 25.97 -8.46
CA GLU A 19 -14.76 25.85 -9.87
C GLU A 19 -15.26 24.53 -10.48
N ILE A 20 -15.34 23.48 -9.64
CA ILE A 20 -15.98 22.20 -9.90
C ILE A 20 -16.74 21.78 -8.63
N SER A 21 -17.87 21.11 -8.76
CA SER A 21 -18.58 20.55 -7.61
C SER A 21 -17.99 19.21 -7.19
N ALA A 22 -18.19 18.81 -5.93
CA ALA A 22 -17.87 17.48 -5.45
C ALA A 22 -18.66 16.41 -6.25
N ARG A 23 -19.91 16.73 -6.65
CA ARG A 23 -20.72 15.86 -7.50
C ARG A 23 -20.08 15.65 -8.87
N GLU A 24 -19.65 16.70 -9.59
CA GLU A 24 -18.99 16.57 -10.90
C GLU A 24 -17.68 15.78 -10.81
N LEU A 25 -16.93 15.92 -9.70
CA LEU A 25 -15.70 15.16 -9.47
C LEU A 25 -16.01 13.68 -9.24
N THR A 26 -17.06 13.38 -8.47
CA THR A 26 -17.55 12.02 -8.23
C THR A 26 -18.08 11.38 -9.52
N GLU A 27 -18.86 12.11 -10.33
CA GLU A 27 -19.34 11.65 -11.64
C GLU A 27 -18.17 11.34 -12.59
N SER A 28 -17.10 12.14 -12.56
CA SER A 28 -15.88 11.89 -13.34
C SER A 28 -15.21 10.57 -12.92
N ALA A 29 -15.12 10.28 -11.61
CA ALA A 29 -14.56 9.03 -11.12
C ALA A 29 -15.43 7.81 -11.51
N LEU A 30 -16.75 7.91 -11.36
CA LEU A 30 -17.68 6.85 -11.74
C LEU A 30 -17.63 6.57 -13.25
N SER A 31 -17.51 7.60 -14.07
CA SER A 31 -17.34 7.47 -15.54
C SER A 31 -16.03 6.78 -15.92
N ASN A 32 -14.91 7.11 -15.23
CA ASN A 32 -13.65 6.41 -15.44
C ASN A 32 -13.71 4.95 -15.03
N ILE A 33 -14.37 4.64 -13.90
CA ILE A 33 -14.59 3.27 -13.45
C ILE A 33 -15.41 2.51 -14.50
N GLU A 34 -16.52 3.07 -14.98
CA GLU A 34 -17.34 2.44 -16.02
C GLU A 34 -16.54 2.14 -17.30
N LYS A 35 -15.62 3.05 -17.67
CA LYS A 35 -14.78 2.93 -18.86
C LYS A 35 -13.73 1.84 -18.73
N TYR A 36 -12.99 1.80 -17.62
CA TYR A 36 -11.77 1.00 -17.50
C TYR A 36 -11.94 -0.29 -16.69
N ASP A 37 -12.87 -0.32 -15.73
CA ASP A 37 -12.90 -1.39 -14.72
C ASP A 37 -13.39 -2.74 -15.26
N LYS A 38 -14.15 -2.75 -16.35
CA LYS A 38 -14.58 -4.00 -17.02
C LYS A 38 -13.39 -4.89 -17.42
N GLU A 39 -12.28 -4.28 -17.79
CA GLU A 39 -11.08 -5.00 -18.23
C GLU A 39 -10.08 -5.18 -17.10
N ILE A 40 -9.98 -4.20 -16.19
CA ILE A 40 -9.00 -4.15 -15.10
C ILE A 40 -9.48 -4.93 -13.87
N ASN A 41 -10.77 -4.86 -13.53
CA ASN A 41 -11.36 -5.49 -12.35
C ASN A 41 -10.74 -5.01 -11.03
N ALA A 42 -10.66 -3.69 -10.87
CA ALA A 42 -10.12 -3.05 -9.67
C ALA A 42 -11.13 -2.94 -8.53
N PHE A 43 -12.42 -2.80 -8.83
CA PHE A 43 -13.50 -2.68 -7.85
C PHE A 43 -14.30 -3.98 -7.72
N CYS A 44 -14.60 -4.38 -6.49
CA CYS A 44 -15.48 -5.51 -6.18
C CYS A 44 -16.87 -5.08 -5.71
N ALA A 45 -17.05 -3.81 -5.33
CA ALA A 45 -18.36 -3.23 -5.02
C ALA A 45 -18.36 -1.71 -5.24
N LEU A 46 -19.47 -1.19 -5.75
CA LEU A 46 -19.72 0.25 -5.93
C LEU A 46 -21.12 0.59 -5.42
N ASN A 47 -21.28 1.79 -4.85
CA ASN A 47 -22.58 2.36 -4.53
C ASN A 47 -22.66 3.78 -5.10
N GLN A 48 -23.04 3.87 -6.38
CA GLN A 48 -23.07 5.13 -7.13
C GLN A 48 -24.07 6.12 -6.56
N GLU A 49 -25.26 5.66 -6.12
CA GLU A 49 -26.30 6.50 -5.56
C GLU A 49 -25.83 7.15 -4.27
N ASP A 50 -25.33 6.36 -3.31
CA ASP A 50 -24.80 6.87 -2.04
C ASP A 50 -23.60 7.82 -2.25
N ALA A 51 -22.71 7.52 -3.19
CA ALA A 51 -21.57 8.39 -3.50
C ALA A 51 -22.03 9.77 -4.03
N LEU A 52 -23.03 9.80 -4.90
CA LEU A 52 -23.60 11.06 -5.41
C LEU A 52 -24.34 11.85 -4.32
N ASP A 53 -25.05 11.18 -3.41
CA ASP A 53 -25.71 11.80 -2.27
C ASP A 53 -24.71 12.39 -1.27
N GLN A 54 -23.60 11.68 -0.98
CA GLN A 54 -22.47 12.21 -0.20
C GLN A 54 -21.92 13.50 -0.83
N ALA A 55 -21.69 13.48 -2.15
CA ALA A 55 -21.14 14.62 -2.88
C ALA A 55 -22.10 15.82 -2.87
N GLU A 56 -23.40 15.61 -3.11
CA GLU A 56 -24.39 16.69 -3.02
C GLU A 56 -24.48 17.29 -1.60
N SER A 57 -24.40 16.44 -0.58
CA SER A 57 -24.39 16.91 0.82
C SER A 57 -23.16 17.78 1.08
N LEU A 58 -21.99 17.42 0.56
CA LEU A 58 -20.78 18.21 0.68
C LEU A 58 -20.90 19.54 -0.07
N ASP A 59 -21.42 19.54 -1.29
CA ASP A 59 -21.64 20.76 -2.07
C ASP A 59 -22.56 21.75 -1.35
N LYS A 60 -23.60 21.26 -0.65
CA LYS A 60 -24.47 22.08 0.18
C LYS A 60 -23.70 22.71 1.35
N LYS A 61 -22.82 21.94 2.04
CA LYS A 61 -21.97 22.48 3.12
C LYS A 61 -21.03 23.57 2.60
N ILE A 62 -20.37 23.34 1.45
CA ILE A 62 -19.50 24.33 0.80
C ILE A 62 -20.27 25.59 0.44
N SER A 63 -21.49 25.44 -0.08
CA SER A 63 -22.37 26.58 -0.43
C SER A 63 -22.74 27.42 0.79
N ASN A 64 -22.91 26.77 1.94
CA ASN A 64 -23.20 27.41 3.23
C ASN A 64 -21.96 28.02 3.89
N GLY A 65 -20.75 27.82 3.36
CA GLY A 65 -19.50 28.29 3.95
C GLY A 65 -19.03 27.49 5.15
N GLU A 66 -19.50 26.24 5.30
CA GLU A 66 -19.07 25.33 6.35
C GLU A 66 -17.65 24.81 6.10
N ASN A 67 -16.95 24.40 7.18
CA ASN A 67 -15.66 23.70 7.04
C ASN A 67 -15.89 22.28 6.50
N VAL A 68 -15.16 21.89 5.47
CA VAL A 68 -15.35 20.63 4.74
C VAL A 68 -14.12 19.70 4.75
N GLY A 69 -13.11 20.02 5.55
CA GLY A 69 -11.93 19.20 5.73
C GLY A 69 -10.84 19.35 4.65
N LEU A 70 -9.74 18.60 4.82
CA LEU A 70 -8.54 18.67 3.98
C LEU A 70 -8.74 18.05 2.59
N LEU A 71 -9.57 17.04 2.48
CA LEU A 71 -9.78 16.21 1.29
C LEU A 71 -11.17 16.39 0.66
N ALA A 72 -11.74 17.60 0.82
CA ALA A 72 -13.09 17.90 0.40
C ALA A 72 -13.39 17.53 -1.06
N GLY A 73 -14.34 16.61 -1.25
CA GLY A 73 -14.83 16.16 -2.55
C GLY A 73 -13.98 15.09 -3.24
N ILE A 74 -12.90 14.63 -2.63
CA ILE A 74 -12.00 13.63 -3.24
C ILE A 74 -12.67 12.25 -3.24
N PRO A 75 -12.88 11.62 -4.41
CA PRO A 75 -13.43 10.28 -4.52
C PRO A 75 -12.39 9.21 -4.11
N VAL A 76 -12.82 8.23 -3.30
CA VAL A 76 -11.95 7.22 -2.67
C VAL A 76 -12.47 5.81 -2.89
N GLY A 77 -11.54 4.91 -3.27
CA GLY A 77 -11.75 3.46 -3.23
C GLY A 77 -11.21 2.87 -1.92
N VAL A 78 -12.00 2.09 -1.22
CA VAL A 78 -11.62 1.46 0.05
C VAL A 78 -11.26 0.00 -0.17
N LYS A 79 -10.04 -0.41 0.20
CA LYS A 79 -9.61 -1.81 0.10
C LYS A 79 -10.59 -2.74 0.83
N ASP A 80 -10.92 -3.86 0.22
CA ASP A 80 -11.92 -4.80 0.77
C ASP A 80 -11.42 -5.65 1.96
N LEU A 81 -10.51 -5.09 2.73
CA LEU A 81 -10.13 -5.54 4.08
C LEU A 81 -10.51 -4.51 5.16
N GLU A 82 -11.07 -3.36 4.78
CA GLU A 82 -11.44 -2.26 5.65
C GLU A 82 -12.96 -2.07 5.67
N ASP A 83 -13.53 -1.92 6.86
CA ASP A 83 -14.95 -1.58 6.97
C ASP A 83 -15.21 -0.17 6.47
N ALA A 84 -16.18 -0.05 5.58
CA ALA A 84 -16.77 1.20 5.13
C ALA A 84 -18.28 1.10 5.33
N LYS A 85 -18.86 2.03 6.07
CA LYS A 85 -20.29 2.04 6.39
C LYS A 85 -21.13 1.92 5.13
N GLY A 86 -22.08 0.98 5.15
CA GLY A 86 -22.98 0.70 4.03
C GLY A 86 -22.46 -0.31 3.00
N PHE A 87 -21.19 -0.77 3.13
CA PHE A 87 -20.60 -1.80 2.28
C PHE A 87 -20.35 -3.09 3.05
N ILE A 88 -20.50 -4.23 2.36
CA ILE A 88 -20.00 -5.51 2.86
C ILE A 88 -18.47 -5.49 2.76
N THR A 89 -17.77 -5.97 3.81
CA THR A 89 -16.34 -6.26 3.75
C THR A 89 -16.18 -7.75 3.53
N THR A 90 -15.94 -8.14 2.28
CA THR A 90 -15.89 -9.57 1.91
C THR A 90 -14.54 -10.20 2.20
N TYR A 91 -13.50 -9.40 2.46
CA TYR A 91 -12.10 -9.87 2.59
C TYR A 91 -11.61 -10.63 1.36
N GLY A 92 -12.24 -10.44 0.18
CA GLY A 92 -11.97 -11.24 -1.02
C GLY A 92 -12.34 -12.72 -0.88
N SER A 93 -13.17 -13.08 0.08
CA SER A 93 -13.55 -14.45 0.42
C SER A 93 -15.02 -14.73 0.10
N GLU A 94 -15.29 -15.87 -0.54
CA GLU A 94 -16.66 -16.35 -0.78
C GLU A 94 -17.46 -16.49 0.52
N LEU A 95 -16.77 -16.80 1.63
CA LEU A 95 -17.38 -16.98 2.96
C LEU A 95 -18.08 -15.72 3.49
N HIS A 96 -17.70 -14.55 3.01
CA HIS A 96 -18.18 -13.26 3.51
C HIS A 96 -19.00 -12.45 2.50
N THR A 97 -19.25 -12.99 1.30
CA THR A 97 -20.01 -12.26 0.25
C THR A 97 -21.46 -11.96 0.61
N LYS A 98 -22.02 -12.67 1.61
CA LYS A 98 -23.39 -12.53 2.09
C LYS A 98 -23.52 -11.95 3.49
N ASP A 99 -22.44 -11.42 4.04
CA ASP A 99 -22.45 -10.75 5.33
C ASP A 99 -23.31 -9.47 5.27
N ASN A 100 -23.64 -8.93 6.43
CA ASN A 100 -24.32 -7.64 6.46
C ASN A 100 -23.32 -6.52 6.14
N PRO A 101 -23.76 -5.43 5.50
CA PRO A 101 -22.96 -4.23 5.36
C PRO A 101 -22.47 -3.71 6.71
N ALA A 102 -21.26 -3.16 6.74
CA ALA A 102 -20.71 -2.56 7.93
C ALA A 102 -21.59 -1.41 8.44
N GLU A 103 -21.88 -1.40 9.73
CA GLU A 103 -22.68 -0.33 10.37
C GLU A 103 -21.84 0.93 10.63
N GLU A 104 -20.52 0.77 10.74
CA GLU A 104 -19.56 1.84 11.02
C GLU A 104 -18.35 1.76 10.08
N ASP A 105 -17.70 2.90 9.89
CA ASP A 105 -16.41 2.96 9.21
C ASP A 105 -15.29 2.44 10.13
N SER A 106 -14.24 1.86 9.55
CA SER A 106 -12.96 1.71 10.27
C SER A 106 -12.37 3.10 10.61
N ILE A 107 -11.44 3.18 11.55
CA ILE A 107 -10.82 4.45 11.95
C ILE A 107 -10.24 5.19 10.73
N LEU A 108 -9.53 4.48 9.85
CA LEU A 108 -8.96 5.05 8.63
C LEU A 108 -10.05 5.65 7.72
N VAL A 109 -11.10 4.90 7.44
CA VAL A 109 -12.19 5.32 6.55
C VAL A 109 -12.99 6.46 7.17
N GLY A 110 -13.29 6.37 8.47
CA GLY A 110 -13.99 7.43 9.21
C GLY A 110 -13.23 8.76 9.21
N ARG A 111 -11.91 8.72 9.33
CA ARG A 111 -11.06 9.92 9.23
C ARG A 111 -11.08 10.50 7.82
N LEU A 112 -10.93 9.68 6.78
CA LEU A 112 -11.05 10.15 5.39
C LEU A 112 -12.42 10.80 5.13
N ARG A 113 -13.51 10.17 5.58
CA ARG A 113 -14.87 10.72 5.44
C ARG A 113 -15.03 12.02 6.22
N SER A 114 -14.48 12.13 7.44
CA SER A 114 -14.55 13.37 8.23
C SER A 114 -13.80 14.53 7.59
N GLU A 115 -12.78 14.23 6.78
CA GLU A 115 -12.02 15.21 6.00
C GLU A 115 -12.61 15.48 4.61
N GLY A 116 -13.85 14.99 4.37
CA GLY A 116 -14.66 15.34 3.20
C GLY A 116 -14.46 14.43 1.99
N CYS A 117 -13.82 13.28 2.14
CA CYS A 117 -13.76 12.28 1.06
C CYS A 117 -15.13 11.69 0.74
N ILE A 118 -15.32 11.31 -0.51
CA ILE A 118 -16.50 10.61 -1.03
C ILE A 118 -16.14 9.14 -1.24
N ILE A 119 -16.75 8.23 -0.49
CA ILE A 119 -16.48 6.80 -0.59
C ILE A 119 -17.30 6.22 -1.75
N LEU A 120 -16.61 5.72 -2.77
CA LEU A 120 -17.24 5.17 -3.99
C LEU A 120 -17.60 3.69 -3.86
N GLY A 121 -16.72 2.92 -3.21
CA GLY A 121 -16.84 1.47 -3.17
C GLY A 121 -15.62 0.77 -2.60
N LYS A 122 -15.60 -0.58 -2.82
CA LYS A 122 -14.56 -1.47 -2.32
C LYS A 122 -13.64 -1.91 -3.45
N THR A 123 -12.32 -1.81 -3.23
CA THR A 123 -11.31 -2.25 -4.20
C THR A 123 -10.86 -3.67 -3.92
N ASN A 124 -10.57 -4.41 -4.99
CA ASN A 124 -10.28 -5.84 -4.95
C ASN A 124 -8.97 -6.17 -4.19
N THR A 125 -8.93 -7.34 -3.57
CA THR A 125 -7.82 -7.85 -2.74
C THR A 125 -7.78 -9.38 -2.81
N PRO A 126 -6.63 -10.04 -2.70
CA PRO A 126 -6.63 -11.49 -2.49
C PRO A 126 -7.30 -11.84 -1.17
N GLU A 127 -7.82 -13.05 -1.08
CA GLU A 127 -8.56 -13.53 0.10
C GLU A 127 -7.78 -13.27 1.41
N PHE A 128 -8.37 -12.53 2.35
CA PHE A 128 -7.77 -12.04 3.60
C PHE A 128 -6.41 -11.33 3.45
N GLY A 129 -6.06 -10.91 2.23
CA GLY A 129 -4.79 -10.21 1.96
C GLY A 129 -3.55 -11.09 2.04
N HIS A 130 -3.68 -12.41 1.82
CA HIS A 130 -2.65 -13.40 2.15
C HIS A 130 -1.47 -13.50 1.19
N LYS A 131 -1.54 -12.91 -0.01
CA LYS A 131 -0.49 -13.02 -1.04
C LYS A 131 -0.15 -11.70 -1.73
N GLY A 132 0.99 -11.67 -2.42
CA GLY A 132 1.53 -10.51 -3.12
C GLY A 132 0.94 -10.22 -4.50
N LYS A 133 -0.11 -10.92 -4.92
CA LYS A 133 -0.90 -10.67 -6.14
C LYS A 133 -2.40 -10.62 -5.81
N THR A 134 -3.18 -9.99 -6.69
CA THR A 134 -4.62 -9.76 -6.43
C THR A 134 -5.48 -10.60 -7.35
N ASP A 135 -5.95 -11.71 -6.81
CA ASP A 135 -6.97 -12.58 -7.35
C ASP A 135 -7.71 -13.27 -6.20
N ASN A 136 -8.97 -13.58 -6.40
CA ASN A 136 -9.81 -14.32 -5.45
C ASN A 136 -10.96 -15.04 -6.17
N VAL A 137 -11.65 -15.92 -5.48
CA VAL A 137 -12.73 -16.73 -6.04
C VAL A 137 -13.97 -15.88 -6.40
N PRO A 138 -14.49 -14.99 -5.50
CA PRO A 138 -15.75 -14.30 -5.78
C PRO A 138 -15.66 -13.24 -6.89
N PHE A 139 -14.51 -12.59 -7.05
CA PHE A 139 -14.39 -11.45 -7.97
C PHE A 139 -13.37 -11.66 -9.10
N GLY A 140 -12.54 -12.70 -9.01
CA GLY A 140 -11.50 -12.98 -10.00
C GLY A 140 -10.24 -12.10 -9.83
N ALA A 141 -9.39 -12.12 -10.86
CA ALA A 141 -8.12 -11.41 -10.85
C ALA A 141 -8.25 -9.95 -11.26
N THR A 142 -7.54 -9.07 -10.54
CA THR A 142 -7.29 -7.70 -10.99
C THR A 142 -6.07 -7.67 -11.92
N LYS A 143 -6.19 -6.96 -13.03
CA LYS A 143 -5.14 -6.83 -14.03
C LYS A 143 -4.38 -5.51 -13.86
N ASN A 144 -3.10 -5.54 -14.20
CA ASN A 144 -2.25 -4.34 -14.12
C ASN A 144 -2.51 -3.42 -15.33
N PRO A 145 -2.86 -2.14 -15.12
CA PRO A 145 -3.09 -1.20 -16.21
C PRO A 145 -1.86 -0.94 -17.11
N TRP A 146 -0.66 -1.20 -16.64
CA TRP A 146 0.55 -1.09 -17.47
C TRP A 146 0.69 -2.24 -18.48
N ASN A 147 0.23 -3.43 -18.08
CA ASN A 147 0.20 -4.61 -18.95
C ASN A 147 -0.81 -5.61 -18.38
N LEU A 148 -1.95 -5.76 -19.07
CA LEU A 148 -3.08 -6.59 -18.62
C LEU A 148 -2.79 -8.09 -18.46
N LYS A 149 -1.61 -8.55 -18.89
CA LYS A 149 -1.15 -9.94 -18.67
C LYS A 149 -0.61 -10.17 -17.26
N TYR A 150 -0.36 -9.09 -16.51
CA TYR A 150 0.29 -9.12 -15.20
C TYR A 150 -0.68 -8.68 -14.10
N SER A 151 -0.38 -9.11 -12.88
CA SER A 151 -1.04 -8.63 -11.67
C SER A 151 -0.52 -7.22 -11.30
N PRO A 152 -1.37 -6.34 -10.74
CA PRO A 152 -0.91 -5.06 -10.16
C PRO A 152 -0.21 -5.24 -8.82
N GLY A 153 0.13 -6.48 -8.44
CA GLY A 153 0.61 -6.81 -7.11
C GLY A 153 -0.52 -7.02 -6.11
N GLY A 154 -0.15 -7.13 -4.85
CA GLY A 154 -1.08 -7.36 -3.74
C GLY A 154 -0.45 -7.08 -2.37
N SER A 155 -1.30 -7.05 -1.38
CA SER A 155 -2.74 -7.33 -1.44
C SER A 155 -3.63 -6.11 -1.74
N SER A 156 -3.10 -4.87 -1.87
CA SER A 156 -3.89 -3.68 -2.25
C SER A 156 -3.89 -3.46 -3.77
N GLY A 157 -4.00 -4.55 -4.56
CA GLY A 157 -3.84 -4.47 -6.02
C GLY A 157 -5.03 -3.80 -6.72
N GLY A 158 -6.27 -3.98 -6.25
CA GLY A 158 -7.41 -3.24 -6.77
C GLY A 158 -7.25 -1.74 -6.59
N THR A 159 -6.79 -1.29 -5.42
CA THR A 159 -6.49 0.12 -5.17
C THR A 159 -5.39 0.63 -6.11
N SER A 160 -4.28 -0.11 -6.24
CA SER A 160 -3.19 0.27 -7.15
C SER A 160 -3.67 0.38 -8.60
N ALA A 161 -4.43 -0.60 -9.07
CA ALA A 161 -4.95 -0.60 -10.43
C ALA A 161 -5.93 0.56 -10.69
N ALA A 162 -6.78 0.90 -9.73
CA ALA A 162 -7.70 2.03 -9.84
C ALA A 162 -6.96 3.38 -9.90
N LEU A 163 -5.87 3.54 -9.13
CA LEU A 163 -5.02 4.74 -9.14
C LEU A 163 -4.23 4.85 -10.44
N SER A 164 -3.51 3.80 -10.82
CA SER A 164 -2.63 3.82 -12.00
C SER A 164 -3.38 3.90 -13.33
N SER A 165 -4.66 3.53 -13.37
CA SER A 165 -5.54 3.74 -14.53
C SER A 165 -6.24 5.10 -14.54
N GLY A 166 -6.09 5.92 -13.51
CA GLY A 166 -6.76 7.21 -13.40
C GLY A 166 -8.25 7.15 -13.09
N MET A 167 -8.75 6.03 -12.55
CA MET A 167 -10.15 5.90 -12.12
C MET A 167 -10.44 6.79 -10.91
N ILE A 168 -9.51 6.86 -9.96
CA ILE A 168 -9.62 7.63 -8.71
C ILE A 168 -8.28 8.27 -8.36
N PRO A 169 -8.25 9.37 -7.60
CA PRO A 169 -7.01 10.01 -7.14
C PRO A 169 -6.49 9.44 -5.81
N LEU A 170 -7.34 8.78 -5.02
CA LEU A 170 -7.02 8.31 -3.67
C LEU A 170 -7.69 6.98 -3.38
N GLY A 171 -6.99 6.10 -2.66
CA GLY A 171 -7.55 4.87 -2.13
C GLY A 171 -6.89 4.44 -0.83
N THR A 172 -7.38 3.36 -0.22
CA THR A 172 -6.80 2.80 1.00
C THR A 172 -6.03 1.52 0.72
N GLY A 173 -5.00 1.26 1.53
CA GLY A 173 -4.23 0.03 1.53
C GLY A 173 -3.88 -0.44 2.94
N SER A 174 -3.31 -1.63 3.01
CA SER A 174 -2.71 -2.16 4.24
C SER A 174 -1.45 -2.95 3.88
N ASP A 175 -0.49 -3.01 4.79
CA ASP A 175 0.84 -3.58 4.56
C ASP A 175 1.26 -4.43 5.76
N GLY A 176 1.16 -5.74 5.63
CA GLY A 176 1.60 -6.72 6.64
C GLY A 176 2.88 -7.47 6.22
N GLY A 177 3.27 -7.33 4.96
CA GLY A 177 4.46 -7.93 4.37
C GLY A 177 4.85 -7.27 3.06
N GLY A 178 4.35 -6.03 2.80
CA GLY A 178 4.58 -5.28 1.56
C GLY A 178 3.32 -4.84 0.83
N SER A 179 2.13 -5.08 1.37
CA SER A 179 0.87 -4.95 0.62
C SER A 179 0.39 -3.51 0.33
N ILE A 180 1.10 -2.45 0.73
CA ILE A 180 1.04 -1.10 0.16
C ILE A 180 2.19 -0.95 -0.85
N ARG A 181 3.41 -1.30 -0.45
CA ARG A 181 4.64 -1.08 -1.22
C ARG A 181 4.67 -1.89 -2.51
N ILE A 182 4.42 -3.20 -2.45
CA ILE A 182 4.39 -4.08 -3.64
C ILE A 182 3.45 -3.56 -4.72
N PRO A 183 2.15 -3.33 -4.45
CA PRO A 183 1.26 -2.80 -5.47
C PRO A 183 1.58 -1.36 -5.88
N SER A 184 2.20 -0.55 -5.03
CA SER A 184 2.71 0.77 -5.43
C SER A 184 3.87 0.65 -6.41
N VAL A 185 4.83 -0.27 -6.19
CA VAL A 185 5.91 -0.57 -7.15
C VAL A 185 5.34 -0.92 -8.51
N LEU A 186 4.46 -1.92 -8.56
CA LEU A 186 3.95 -2.47 -9.82
C LEU A 186 2.89 -1.57 -10.50
N GLY A 187 2.31 -0.63 -9.77
CA GLY A 187 1.40 0.38 -10.30
C GLY A 187 2.07 1.68 -10.74
N GLY A 188 3.37 1.86 -10.44
CA GLY A 188 4.07 3.12 -10.70
C GLY A 188 3.60 4.26 -9.78
N LEU A 189 3.33 3.95 -8.52
CA LEU A 189 2.80 4.86 -7.50
C LEU A 189 3.83 5.14 -6.41
N SER A 190 3.67 6.24 -5.71
CA SER A 190 4.47 6.57 -4.53
C SER A 190 3.72 6.18 -3.27
N GLY A 191 4.10 5.04 -2.70
CA GLY A 191 3.44 4.46 -1.52
C GLY A 191 4.36 4.40 -0.31
N ILE A 192 3.80 4.54 0.88
CA ILE A 192 4.54 4.39 2.13
C ILE A 192 3.84 3.46 3.10
N LYS A 193 4.60 2.54 3.67
CA LYS A 193 4.32 1.88 4.94
C LYS A 193 4.88 2.77 6.05
N THR A 194 4.02 3.49 6.73
CA THR A 194 4.43 4.33 7.87
C THR A 194 4.98 3.48 9.02
N SER A 195 5.59 4.12 9.99
CA SER A 195 5.89 3.50 11.28
C SER A 195 4.63 2.89 11.86
N GLN A 196 4.75 1.71 12.49
CA GLN A 196 3.59 1.07 13.11
C GLN A 196 2.95 1.96 14.17
N GLY A 197 1.63 2.06 14.15
CA GLY A 197 0.84 2.87 15.09
C GLY A 197 0.67 4.34 14.67
N ARG A 198 1.22 4.81 13.56
CA ARG A 198 0.95 6.16 13.03
C ARG A 198 -0.50 6.32 12.61
N ILE A 199 -1.02 5.32 11.90
CA ILE A 199 -2.45 5.20 11.59
C ILE A 199 -2.98 4.08 12.46
N PRO A 200 -3.94 4.35 13.34
CA PRO A 200 -4.45 3.38 14.27
C PRO A 200 -5.16 2.22 13.58
N ASN A 201 -5.00 1.04 14.12
CA ASN A 201 -5.65 -0.19 13.71
C ASN A 201 -6.56 -0.73 14.84
N GLY A 202 -7.21 0.16 15.56
CA GLY A 202 -8.11 -0.15 16.66
C GLY A 202 -9.55 -0.41 16.21
N GLY A 203 -10.48 -0.18 17.12
CA GLY A 203 -11.90 -0.44 16.96
C GLY A 203 -12.33 -1.74 17.63
N THR A 204 -13.53 -2.21 17.31
CA THR A 204 -14.11 -3.42 17.94
C THR A 204 -13.55 -4.74 17.45
N LYS A 205 -12.94 -4.74 16.27
CA LYS A 205 -12.31 -5.95 15.68
C LYS A 205 -10.82 -6.00 16.03
N PRO A 206 -10.28 -7.17 16.41
CA PRO A 206 -8.85 -7.29 16.66
C PRO A 206 -8.07 -7.00 15.37
N PRO A 207 -6.91 -6.32 15.47
CA PRO A 207 -6.08 -6.02 14.29
C PRO A 207 -5.63 -7.31 13.61
N GLY A 208 -5.49 -7.25 12.30
CA GLY A 208 -5.19 -8.38 11.42
C GLY A 208 -4.04 -9.26 11.87
N SER A 209 -2.85 -9.08 11.31
CA SER A 209 -1.62 -9.78 11.72
C SER A 209 -0.90 -9.09 12.89
N GLY A 210 -1.64 -8.37 13.73
CA GLY A 210 -1.14 -7.79 14.97
C GLY A 210 0.02 -6.82 14.73
N LEU A 211 1.21 -7.23 15.14
CA LEU A 211 2.41 -6.40 15.12
C LEU A 211 2.98 -6.07 13.72
N LEU A 212 2.51 -6.74 12.66
CA LEU A 212 3.05 -6.57 11.31
C LEU A 212 2.27 -5.56 10.47
N THR A 213 0.94 -5.48 10.65
CA THR A 213 0.07 -4.75 9.73
C THR A 213 0.04 -3.26 10.02
N VAL A 214 0.30 -2.48 8.98
CA VAL A 214 0.08 -1.03 8.92
C VAL A 214 -1.02 -0.77 7.89
N LYS A 215 -1.88 0.21 8.14
CA LYS A 215 -2.87 0.73 7.18
C LYS A 215 -2.40 2.08 6.67
N GLY A 216 -2.86 2.47 5.49
CA GLY A 216 -2.55 3.80 4.97
C GLY A 216 -3.30 4.16 3.71
N PRO A 217 -3.31 5.46 3.37
CA PRO A 217 -3.72 5.92 2.07
C PRO A 217 -2.72 5.51 0.99
N MET A 218 -3.18 5.42 -0.24
CA MET A 218 -2.39 5.22 -1.45
C MET A 218 -2.81 6.27 -2.49
N ALA A 219 -1.84 6.91 -3.12
CA ALA A 219 -2.03 7.91 -4.17
C ALA A 219 -0.93 7.81 -5.25
N ASN A 220 -1.00 8.64 -6.30
CA ASN A 220 -0.05 8.57 -7.40
C ASN A 220 1.34 9.16 -7.06
N THR A 221 1.39 10.19 -6.21
CA THR A 221 2.61 10.95 -5.89
C THR A 221 2.87 10.98 -4.39
N THR A 222 4.11 11.31 -4.00
CA THR A 222 4.47 11.52 -2.59
C THR A 222 3.66 12.67 -1.98
N GLU A 223 3.49 13.78 -2.70
CA GLU A 223 2.75 14.95 -2.22
C GLU A 223 1.29 14.60 -1.89
N ASP A 224 0.60 13.87 -2.78
CA ASP A 224 -0.78 13.43 -2.57
C ASP A 224 -0.90 12.41 -1.44
N THR A 225 0.05 11.49 -1.34
CA THR A 225 0.12 10.52 -0.23
C THR A 225 0.30 11.23 1.11
N VAL A 226 1.18 12.23 1.18
CA VAL A 226 1.41 13.02 2.40
C VAL A 226 0.18 13.81 2.82
N LEU A 227 -0.52 14.43 1.88
CA LEU A 227 -1.77 15.14 2.18
C LEU A 227 -2.84 14.20 2.76
N ALA A 228 -2.94 12.99 2.22
CA ALA A 228 -3.86 11.99 2.74
C ALA A 228 -3.41 11.41 4.11
N LEU A 229 -2.09 11.33 4.35
CA LEU A 229 -1.56 10.98 5.67
C LEU A 229 -1.92 12.03 6.73
N ASP A 230 -1.86 13.32 6.42
CA ASP A 230 -2.30 14.38 7.33
C ASP A 230 -3.78 14.24 7.73
N ALA A 231 -4.60 13.68 6.87
CA ALA A 231 -5.99 13.37 7.20
C ALA A 231 -6.16 12.13 8.08
N THR A 232 -5.17 11.22 8.14
CA THR A 232 -5.37 9.87 8.69
C THR A 232 -4.49 9.51 9.87
N VAL A 233 -3.33 10.15 10.03
CA VAL A 233 -2.42 9.92 11.17
C VAL A 233 -2.97 10.50 12.48
N GLY A 234 -2.49 9.97 13.60
CA GLY A 234 -2.85 10.44 14.93
C GLY A 234 -3.28 9.30 15.84
N ALA A 235 -3.20 9.52 17.16
CA ALA A 235 -3.52 8.51 18.18
C ALA A 235 -5.01 8.13 18.18
N ASP A 236 -5.28 6.89 18.59
CA ASP A 236 -6.62 6.41 18.94
C ASP A 236 -6.51 5.48 20.14
N PRO A 237 -7.30 5.72 21.22
CA PRO A 237 -7.18 4.97 22.47
C PRO A 237 -7.62 3.50 22.35
N THR A 238 -8.30 3.11 21.27
CA THR A 238 -8.71 1.72 21.03
C THR A 238 -7.59 0.87 20.42
N ASP A 239 -6.50 1.49 19.95
CA ASP A 239 -5.32 0.79 19.45
C ASP A 239 -4.16 0.89 20.46
N ILE A 240 -3.85 -0.23 21.11
CA ILE A 240 -2.75 -0.32 22.10
C ILE A 240 -1.35 -0.08 21.50
N PHE A 241 -1.20 -0.08 20.18
CA PHE A 241 0.04 0.21 19.45
C PHE A 241 0.05 1.61 18.84
N SER A 242 -1.03 2.37 19.01
CA SER A 242 -1.14 3.73 18.50
C SER A 242 -0.02 4.61 19.07
N LEU A 243 0.69 5.32 18.19
CA LEU A 243 1.70 6.27 18.62
C LEU A 243 1.04 7.52 19.18
N GLU A 244 1.54 7.97 20.32
CA GLU A 244 1.10 9.22 20.93
C GLU A 244 1.46 10.42 20.06
N GLY A 245 0.71 11.50 20.18
CA GLY A 245 0.94 12.78 19.52
C GLY A 245 -0.22 13.24 18.66
N GLU A 246 -0.21 14.52 18.36
CA GLU A 246 -1.14 15.15 17.44
C GLU A 246 -0.74 14.88 15.99
N ASN A 247 -1.64 15.19 15.06
CA ASN A 247 -1.35 15.16 13.64
C ASN A 247 -0.14 16.07 13.33
N PRO A 248 0.96 15.54 12.75
CA PRO A 248 2.20 16.30 12.55
C PRO A 248 2.12 17.34 11.43
N ASN A 249 1.04 17.36 10.61
CA ASN A 249 0.90 18.21 9.42
C ASN A 249 2.14 18.10 8.51
N TRP A 250 2.45 16.91 8.05
CA TRP A 250 3.63 16.61 7.25
C TRP A 250 3.64 17.33 5.90
N SER A 251 2.48 17.59 5.29
CA SER A 251 2.38 18.36 4.05
C SER A 251 3.01 19.77 4.14
N LYS A 252 2.98 20.39 5.33
CA LYS A 252 3.61 21.67 5.58
C LYS A 252 5.12 21.59 5.85
N GLN A 253 5.62 20.39 6.10
CA GLN A 253 7.02 20.10 6.44
C GLN A 253 7.74 19.38 5.30
N LEU A 254 6.99 18.99 4.26
CA LEU A 254 7.54 18.32 3.09
C LEU A 254 8.55 19.25 2.38
N THR A 255 9.70 18.70 2.02
CA THR A 255 10.78 19.43 1.35
C THR A 255 11.33 18.64 0.17
N GLU A 256 11.86 19.35 -0.80
CA GLU A 256 12.60 18.78 -1.95
C GLU A 256 14.13 18.78 -1.70
N ASN A 257 14.57 19.05 -0.47
CA ASN A 257 15.98 19.04 -0.13
C ASN A 257 16.51 17.58 -0.13
N LEU A 258 17.54 17.36 -0.92
CA LEU A 258 18.22 16.07 -0.98
C LEU A 258 18.92 15.75 0.35
N PRO A 259 18.85 14.49 0.82
CA PRO A 259 19.69 14.05 1.94
C PRO A 259 21.16 14.11 1.54
N LYS A 260 22.04 14.36 2.50
CA LYS A 260 23.49 14.39 2.24
C LYS A 260 24.04 13.02 1.86
N THR A 261 23.53 11.98 2.51
CA THR A 261 23.98 10.61 2.37
C THR A 261 22.79 9.65 2.30
N ALA A 262 22.96 8.53 1.61
CA ALA A 262 22.08 7.37 1.67
C ALA A 262 22.89 6.08 1.50
N ILE A 263 22.53 5.02 2.19
CA ILE A 263 23.09 3.68 1.95
C ILE A 263 22.39 3.07 0.74
N TRP A 264 23.13 2.53 -0.20
CA TRP A 264 22.62 1.64 -1.23
C TRP A 264 22.92 0.19 -0.87
N SER A 265 21.86 -0.60 -0.73
CA SER A 265 21.94 -2.02 -0.42
C SER A 265 21.11 -2.80 -1.44
N PRO A 266 21.71 -3.28 -2.53
CA PRO A 266 21.01 -3.96 -3.61
C PRO A 266 20.39 -5.30 -3.20
N THR A 267 20.99 -6.05 -2.26
CA THR A 267 20.51 -7.39 -1.85
C THR A 267 20.12 -7.49 -0.38
N MET A 268 20.35 -6.45 0.42
CA MET A 268 20.26 -6.42 1.89
C MET A 268 21.11 -7.54 2.56
N GLY A 269 21.96 -8.23 1.80
CA GLY A 269 22.82 -9.31 2.26
C GLY A 269 22.18 -10.71 2.20
N PHE A 270 20.92 -10.85 1.77
CA PHE A 270 20.23 -12.13 1.84
C PHE A 270 19.43 -12.53 0.60
N SER A 271 19.09 -11.60 -0.29
CA SER A 271 18.21 -11.89 -1.44
C SER A 271 18.94 -11.81 -2.78
N THR A 272 18.44 -12.55 -3.74
CA THR A 272 18.85 -12.42 -5.15
C THR A 272 17.92 -11.44 -5.85
N VAL A 273 18.50 -10.53 -6.64
CA VAL A 273 17.73 -9.53 -7.40
C VAL A 273 17.75 -9.84 -8.89
N ASP A 274 16.62 -9.68 -9.53
CA ASP A 274 16.48 -9.77 -10.98
C ASP A 274 17.34 -8.71 -11.67
N LYS A 275 18.01 -9.11 -12.76
CA LYS A 275 18.98 -8.23 -13.45
C LYS A 275 18.34 -6.96 -14.01
N GLU A 276 17.14 -7.05 -14.61
CA GLU A 276 16.46 -5.87 -15.14
C GLU A 276 16.06 -4.92 -14.01
N VAL A 277 15.58 -5.47 -12.88
CA VAL A 277 15.24 -4.68 -11.70
C VAL A 277 16.48 -3.95 -11.18
N LEU A 278 17.59 -4.66 -11.03
CA LEU A 278 18.82 -4.07 -10.53
C LEU A 278 19.34 -2.97 -11.46
N GLU A 279 19.42 -3.23 -12.77
CA GLU A 279 19.90 -2.25 -13.76
C GLU A 279 19.06 -0.96 -13.79
N VAL A 280 17.75 -1.06 -13.63
CA VAL A 280 16.88 0.12 -13.58
C VAL A 280 17.08 0.89 -12.26
N CYS A 281 17.19 0.19 -11.14
CA CYS A 281 17.46 0.82 -9.84
C CYS A 281 18.84 1.49 -9.81
N GLU A 282 19.89 0.86 -10.32
CA GLU A 282 21.25 1.43 -10.37
C GLU A 282 21.31 2.73 -11.19
N LYS A 283 20.55 2.82 -12.29
CA LYS A 283 20.43 4.08 -13.05
C LYS A 283 19.80 5.20 -12.20
N ALA A 284 18.79 4.88 -11.40
CA ALA A 284 18.20 5.84 -10.48
C ALA A 284 19.18 6.26 -9.38
N ILE A 285 19.91 5.31 -8.79
CA ILE A 285 20.96 5.62 -7.80
C ILE A 285 22.01 6.54 -8.40
N LYS A 286 22.43 6.27 -9.64
CA LYS A 286 23.38 7.15 -10.34
C LYS A 286 22.85 8.56 -10.55
N SER A 287 21.55 8.71 -10.85
CA SER A 287 20.92 10.04 -10.96
C SER A 287 20.93 10.80 -9.62
N LEU A 288 20.75 10.10 -8.49
CA LEU A 288 20.83 10.71 -7.15
C LEU A 288 22.27 11.14 -6.81
N GLU A 289 23.28 10.33 -7.16
CA GLU A 289 24.70 10.72 -7.02
C GLU A 289 25.01 11.98 -7.81
N ASP A 290 24.61 12.01 -9.09
CA ASP A 290 24.85 13.14 -9.99
C ASP A 290 24.12 14.42 -9.50
N ALA A 291 23.03 14.27 -8.76
CA ALA A 291 22.32 15.36 -8.08
C ALA A 291 22.96 15.79 -6.75
N GLY A 292 23.99 15.08 -6.25
CA GLY A 292 24.78 15.45 -5.09
C GLY A 292 24.52 14.64 -3.81
N VAL A 293 23.78 13.54 -3.87
CA VAL A 293 23.66 12.60 -2.75
C VAL A 293 24.92 11.72 -2.68
N THR A 294 25.56 11.68 -1.52
CA THR A 294 26.66 10.72 -1.32
C THR A 294 26.08 9.33 -1.08
N ILE A 295 26.27 8.42 -2.02
CA ILE A 295 25.85 7.03 -1.88
C ILE A 295 26.93 6.22 -1.19
N ILE A 296 26.54 5.52 -0.11
CA ILE A 296 27.38 4.60 0.66
C ILE A 296 26.98 3.19 0.25
N GLU A 297 27.84 2.50 -0.47
CA GLU A 297 27.57 1.10 -0.82
C GLU A 297 27.77 0.21 0.39
N LYS A 298 26.68 -0.45 0.82
CA LYS A 298 26.69 -1.40 1.93
C LYS A 298 25.64 -2.47 1.67
N ASP A 299 26.05 -3.56 1.07
CA ASP A 299 25.11 -4.60 0.66
C ASP A 299 24.53 -5.37 1.85
N VAL A 300 25.34 -5.74 2.83
CA VAL A 300 24.88 -6.53 3.98
C VAL A 300 24.28 -5.62 5.06
N ILE A 301 22.96 -5.63 5.15
CA ILE A 301 22.19 -5.00 6.24
C ILE A 301 21.79 -6.05 7.27
N TRP A 302 21.33 -7.21 6.82
CA TRP A 302 20.94 -8.34 7.65
C TRP A 302 21.85 -9.55 7.39
N ASP A 303 22.17 -10.30 8.43
CA ASP A 303 23.06 -11.48 8.36
C ASP A 303 22.30 -12.78 8.00
N GLU A 304 20.96 -12.71 7.93
CA GLU A 304 20.10 -13.81 7.50
C GLU A 304 18.78 -13.28 6.89
N ASN A 305 18.06 -14.17 6.20
CA ASN A 305 16.77 -13.83 5.60
C ASN A 305 15.65 -13.70 6.65
N PRO A 306 15.04 -12.51 6.82
CA PRO A 306 13.97 -12.28 7.79
C PRO A 306 12.66 -12.98 7.44
N VAL A 307 12.45 -13.41 6.21
CA VAL A 307 11.20 -13.99 5.71
C VAL A 307 10.81 -15.23 6.51
N ASN A 308 11.77 -16.04 6.96
CA ASN A 308 11.50 -17.23 7.75
C ASN A 308 10.81 -16.89 9.11
N ALA A 309 11.29 -15.86 9.79
CA ALA A 309 10.68 -15.42 11.03
C ALA A 309 9.35 -14.69 10.80
N TRP A 310 9.24 -13.89 9.71
CA TRP A 310 7.99 -13.28 9.29
C TRP A 310 6.91 -14.33 9.01
N MET A 311 7.27 -15.44 8.36
CA MET A 311 6.37 -16.52 8.00
C MET A 311 5.68 -17.14 9.22
N VAL A 312 6.39 -17.25 10.35
CA VAL A 312 5.79 -17.73 11.61
C VAL A 312 4.67 -16.80 12.09
N PHE A 313 4.91 -15.47 12.10
CA PHE A 313 3.85 -14.50 12.42
C PHE A 313 2.66 -14.63 11.49
N TRP A 314 2.94 -14.74 10.19
CA TRP A 314 1.92 -14.77 9.16
C TRP A 314 1.05 -16.02 9.25
N ALA A 315 1.68 -17.19 9.35
CA ALA A 315 0.99 -18.46 9.50
C ALA A 315 0.13 -18.50 10.79
N CYS A 316 0.68 -18.07 11.93
CA CYS A 316 -0.08 -17.97 13.19
C CYS A 316 -1.27 -17.01 13.07
N ALA A 317 -1.13 -15.89 12.35
CA ALA A 317 -2.24 -14.95 12.13
C ALA A 317 -3.34 -15.55 11.26
N CYS A 318 -2.98 -16.33 10.23
CA CYS A 318 -3.92 -17.07 9.39
C CYS A 318 -4.65 -18.15 10.20
N ALA A 319 -3.91 -18.97 10.93
CA ALA A 319 -4.49 -20.02 11.79
C ALA A 319 -5.46 -19.43 12.83
N ARG A 320 -5.06 -18.38 13.53
CA ARG A 320 -5.90 -17.72 14.53
C ARG A 320 -7.29 -17.38 14.02
N ARG A 321 -7.37 -16.96 12.73
CA ARG A 321 -8.65 -16.54 12.13
C ARG A 321 -9.50 -17.71 11.64
N GLN A 322 -8.89 -18.68 10.97
CA GLN A 322 -9.60 -19.67 10.18
C GLN A 322 -9.43 -21.14 10.64
N GLN A 323 -8.58 -21.45 11.66
CA GLN A 323 -8.38 -22.84 12.11
C GLN A 323 -9.68 -23.56 12.53
N HIS A 324 -10.68 -22.79 12.99
CA HIS A 324 -11.98 -23.34 13.38
C HIS A 324 -12.78 -23.91 12.19
N LEU A 325 -12.39 -23.59 10.96
CA LEU A 325 -13.01 -24.09 9.73
C LEU A 325 -12.41 -25.44 9.25
N ILE A 326 -11.25 -25.84 9.79
CA ILE A 326 -10.57 -27.08 9.36
C ILE A 326 -11.52 -28.27 9.48
N GLY A 327 -11.69 -28.99 8.38
CA GLY A 327 -12.60 -30.16 8.31
C GLY A 327 -14.05 -29.81 7.98
N THR A 328 -14.38 -28.56 7.71
CA THR A 328 -15.71 -28.12 7.25
C THR A 328 -15.76 -27.96 5.72
N ALA A 329 -16.95 -27.85 5.16
CA ALA A 329 -17.14 -27.58 3.74
C ALA A 329 -16.68 -26.14 3.37
N GLU A 330 -16.76 -25.23 4.30
CA GLU A 330 -16.30 -23.85 4.16
C GLU A 330 -14.77 -23.79 4.01
N TYR A 331 -14.02 -24.67 4.68
CA TYR A 331 -12.56 -24.74 4.56
C TYR A 331 -12.12 -25.05 3.13
N GLU A 332 -12.85 -25.89 2.42
CA GLU A 332 -12.55 -26.25 1.03
C GLU A 332 -12.77 -25.11 0.03
N GLN A 333 -13.48 -24.04 0.44
CA GLN A 333 -13.70 -22.85 -0.37
C GLN A 333 -12.55 -21.81 -0.23
N ILE A 334 -11.68 -21.97 0.78
CA ILE A 334 -10.54 -21.09 1.02
C ILE A 334 -9.44 -21.33 -0.03
N ASP A 335 -8.77 -20.25 -0.44
CA ASP A 335 -7.62 -20.31 -1.35
C ASP A 335 -6.60 -21.36 -0.87
N PRO A 336 -6.10 -22.25 -1.75
CA PRO A 336 -5.18 -23.32 -1.35
C PRO A 336 -3.90 -22.84 -0.68
N LEU A 337 -3.33 -21.70 -1.09
CA LEU A 337 -2.15 -21.12 -0.45
C LEU A 337 -2.48 -20.62 0.96
N LEU A 338 -3.66 -20.03 1.15
CA LEU A 338 -4.11 -19.61 2.47
C LEU A 338 -4.34 -20.81 3.40
N ARG A 339 -4.92 -21.92 2.90
CA ARG A 339 -5.04 -23.17 3.68
C ARG A 339 -3.68 -23.68 4.15
N MET A 340 -2.67 -23.67 3.27
CA MET A 340 -1.31 -24.04 3.64
C MET A 340 -0.77 -23.18 4.80
N PHE A 341 -0.99 -21.86 4.78
CA PHE A 341 -0.59 -20.99 5.90
C PHE A 341 -1.38 -21.28 7.18
N ILE A 342 -2.67 -21.59 7.08
CA ILE A 342 -3.49 -21.99 8.24
C ILE A 342 -2.93 -23.26 8.88
N GLU A 343 -2.67 -24.30 8.09
CA GLU A 343 -2.13 -25.59 8.55
C GLU A 343 -0.75 -25.40 9.18
N MET A 344 0.15 -24.66 8.51
CA MET A 344 1.46 -24.31 9.07
C MET A 344 1.32 -23.59 10.43
N GLY A 345 0.39 -22.65 10.54
CA GLY A 345 0.21 -21.89 11.78
C GLY A 345 -0.37 -22.70 12.93
N VAL A 346 -1.15 -23.75 12.64
CA VAL A 346 -1.65 -24.70 13.63
C VAL A 346 -0.51 -25.55 14.24
N GLU A 347 0.51 -25.87 13.44
CA GLU A 347 1.68 -26.63 13.88
C GLU A 347 2.69 -25.79 14.68
N MET A 348 2.57 -24.45 14.66
CA MET A 348 3.47 -23.56 15.40
C MET A 348 3.13 -23.53 16.89
N ASP A 349 4.14 -23.72 17.73
CA ASP A 349 3.99 -23.57 19.18
C ASP A 349 4.27 -22.14 19.69
N GLY A 350 3.96 -21.90 20.95
CA GLY A 350 4.17 -20.58 21.56
C GLY A 350 5.65 -20.18 21.64
N ALA A 351 6.59 -21.13 21.69
CA ALA A 351 8.01 -20.84 21.73
C ALA A 351 8.50 -20.36 20.35
N SER A 352 8.03 -20.99 19.27
CA SER A 352 8.32 -20.56 17.89
C SER A 352 7.82 -19.13 17.63
N TYR A 353 6.60 -18.81 18.10
CA TYR A 353 6.07 -17.45 18.00
C TYR A 353 6.90 -16.44 18.82
N ALA A 354 7.30 -16.78 20.04
CA ALA A 354 8.16 -15.92 20.87
C ALA A 354 9.54 -15.68 20.22
N SER A 355 10.15 -16.72 19.64
CA SER A 355 11.41 -16.60 18.90
C SER A 355 11.32 -15.65 17.72
N SER A 356 10.14 -15.57 17.06
CA SER A 356 9.92 -14.59 15.99
C SER A 356 9.88 -13.15 16.50
N ILE A 357 9.44 -12.92 17.75
CA ILE A 357 9.53 -11.61 18.42
C ILE A 357 10.99 -11.24 18.66
N ASP A 358 11.81 -12.19 19.13
CA ASP A 358 13.26 -11.99 19.31
C ASP A 358 13.93 -11.63 17.97
N ALA A 359 13.53 -12.28 16.88
CA ALA A 359 14.00 -11.95 15.53
C ALA A 359 13.66 -10.49 15.13
N CYS A 360 12.48 -9.97 15.51
CA CYS A 360 12.16 -8.55 15.29
C CYS A 360 13.18 -7.62 15.96
N HIS A 361 13.62 -7.94 17.16
CA HIS A 361 14.64 -7.17 17.88
C HIS A 361 16.00 -7.29 17.20
N LYS A 362 16.41 -8.50 16.80
CA LYS A 362 17.67 -8.73 16.08
C LYS A 362 17.74 -7.89 14.79
N PHE A 363 16.76 -8.03 13.93
CA PHE A 363 16.72 -7.30 12.64
C PHE A 363 16.59 -5.78 12.82
N GLY A 364 15.78 -5.34 13.81
CA GLY A 364 15.67 -3.93 14.16
C GLY A 364 17.00 -3.34 14.63
N TYR A 365 17.74 -4.07 15.49
CA TYR A 365 19.06 -3.65 15.94
C TYR A 365 20.05 -3.52 14.78
N GLN A 366 20.09 -4.46 13.85
CA GLN A 366 20.96 -4.43 12.68
C GLN A 366 20.67 -3.24 11.74
N LEU A 367 19.39 -2.88 11.58
CA LEU A 367 19.00 -1.65 10.87
C LEU A 367 19.53 -0.41 11.59
N GLU A 368 19.30 -0.29 12.90
CA GLU A 368 19.76 0.87 13.68
C GLU A 368 21.29 1.02 13.67
N GLU A 369 22.06 -0.08 13.65
CA GLU A 369 23.51 -0.02 13.45
C GLU A 369 23.86 0.58 12.07
N SER A 370 23.10 0.28 11.03
CA SER A 370 23.31 0.85 9.70
C SER A 370 22.94 2.34 9.63
N PHE A 371 21.91 2.76 10.36
CA PHE A 371 21.54 4.18 10.42
C PHE A 371 22.56 5.09 11.13
N LYS A 372 23.57 4.53 11.81
CA LYS A 372 24.70 5.31 12.30
C LYS A 372 25.60 5.87 11.17
N GLU A 373 25.59 5.23 10.02
CA GLU A 373 26.36 5.65 8.84
C GLU A 373 25.58 6.63 7.95
N SER A 374 24.26 6.44 7.82
CA SER A 374 23.37 7.31 7.04
C SER A 374 21.92 7.20 7.53
N PRO A 375 21.13 8.28 7.51
CA PRO A 375 19.75 8.25 7.98
C PRO A 375 18.80 7.41 7.11
N LEU A 376 19.23 7.03 5.91
CA LEU A 376 18.40 6.33 4.94
C LEU A 376 19.12 5.12 4.34
N ILE A 377 18.37 4.04 4.13
CA ILE A 377 18.80 2.87 3.35
C ILE A 377 17.90 2.78 2.13
N ILE A 378 18.50 2.61 0.96
CA ILE A 378 17.79 2.42 -0.31
C ILE A 378 18.00 0.98 -0.79
N THR A 379 16.93 0.34 -1.24
CA THR A 379 16.95 -0.98 -1.87
C THR A 379 16.12 -0.96 -3.16
N PRO A 380 16.18 -1.96 -4.02
CA PRO A 380 15.10 -2.17 -4.97
C PRO A 380 13.75 -2.32 -4.23
N GLY A 381 12.65 -1.91 -4.85
CA GLY A 381 11.31 -2.02 -4.26
C GLY A 381 10.83 -3.46 -4.15
N THR A 382 11.16 -4.29 -5.15
CA THR A 382 10.98 -5.75 -5.18
C THR A 382 12.25 -6.41 -5.65
N CYS A 383 12.44 -7.69 -5.31
CA CYS A 383 13.62 -8.45 -5.78
C CYS A 383 13.47 -8.91 -7.24
N GLY A 384 12.23 -9.07 -7.70
CA GLY A 384 11.94 -9.67 -8.99
C GLY A 384 10.87 -8.94 -9.79
N GLN A 385 10.51 -9.57 -10.89
CA GLN A 385 9.50 -9.13 -11.84
C GLN A 385 8.09 -9.45 -11.34
N ALA A 386 7.12 -8.67 -11.81
CA ALA A 386 5.71 -8.84 -11.49
C ALA A 386 5.18 -10.24 -11.85
N PRO A 387 4.29 -10.83 -11.05
CA PRO A 387 3.60 -12.07 -11.41
C PRO A 387 2.66 -11.83 -12.59
N LYS A 388 2.60 -12.80 -13.52
CA LYS A 388 1.49 -12.90 -14.47
C LYS A 388 0.20 -13.22 -13.73
N ILE A 389 -0.94 -13.02 -14.39
CA ILE A 389 -2.25 -13.37 -13.81
C ILE A 389 -2.24 -14.83 -13.35
N GLU A 390 -1.74 -15.75 -14.20
CA GLU A 390 -1.49 -17.14 -13.81
C GLU A 390 0.01 -17.31 -13.56
N GLY A 391 0.40 -17.74 -12.36
CA GLY A 391 1.80 -17.92 -11.96
C GLY A 391 2.23 -17.04 -10.80
N ASP A 392 3.51 -17.07 -10.50
CA ASP A 392 4.16 -16.24 -9.46
C ASP A 392 5.07 -15.19 -10.12
N GLY A 393 5.69 -14.32 -9.31
CA GLY A 393 6.74 -13.43 -9.78
C GLY A 393 8.00 -14.20 -10.13
N THR A 394 8.90 -13.55 -10.87
CA THR A 394 10.14 -14.21 -11.32
C THR A 394 11.38 -13.47 -10.87
N VAL A 395 12.48 -14.20 -10.64
CA VAL A 395 13.82 -13.65 -10.46
C VAL A 395 14.72 -14.31 -11.52
N ASN A 396 15.29 -13.51 -12.41
CA ASN A 396 16.11 -13.99 -13.53
C ASN A 396 15.41 -15.07 -14.39
N GLY A 397 14.09 -14.94 -14.55
CA GLY A 397 13.26 -15.84 -15.37
C GLY A 397 12.72 -17.09 -14.66
N GLU A 398 13.10 -17.32 -13.42
CA GLU A 398 12.60 -18.44 -12.61
C GLU A 398 11.46 -17.99 -11.69
N GLU A 399 10.32 -18.67 -11.71
CA GLU A 399 9.21 -18.40 -10.79
C GLU A 399 9.61 -18.67 -9.35
N THR A 400 9.35 -17.71 -8.45
CA THR A 400 9.71 -17.82 -7.04
C THR A 400 8.88 -16.86 -6.17
N PRO A 401 8.47 -17.28 -4.96
CA PRO A 401 7.84 -16.37 -4.00
C PRO A 401 8.81 -15.30 -3.48
N SER A 402 10.13 -15.50 -3.63
CA SER A 402 11.16 -14.55 -3.19
C SER A 402 11.24 -13.26 -3.99
N TRP A 403 10.43 -13.09 -5.05
CA TRP A 403 10.40 -11.85 -5.82
C TRP A 403 10.03 -10.59 -5.00
N VAL A 404 9.54 -10.74 -3.76
CA VAL A 404 9.13 -9.66 -2.85
C VAL A 404 9.84 -9.64 -1.49
N ASP A 405 10.93 -10.35 -1.32
CA ASP A 405 11.60 -10.58 -0.03
C ASP A 405 11.98 -9.28 0.72
N PHE A 406 12.21 -8.15 0.04
CA PHE A 406 12.66 -6.90 0.67
C PHE A 406 11.60 -6.23 1.56
N THR A 407 10.33 -6.57 1.42
CA THR A 407 9.27 -5.83 2.10
C THR A 407 8.94 -6.39 3.48
N MET A 408 8.99 -7.72 3.66
CA MET A 408 8.49 -8.42 4.85
C MET A 408 9.29 -8.09 6.12
N GLY A 409 10.63 -8.08 6.04
CA GLY A 409 11.50 -7.77 7.19
C GLY A 409 11.25 -6.37 7.76
N ILE A 410 10.89 -5.40 6.91
CA ILE A 410 10.58 -4.04 7.36
C ILE A 410 9.26 -3.96 8.14
N ASN A 411 8.32 -4.88 7.91
CA ASN A 411 7.14 -4.98 8.78
C ASN A 411 7.53 -5.46 10.18
N MET A 412 8.44 -6.43 10.28
CA MET A 412 8.92 -6.95 11.57
C MET A 412 9.65 -5.88 12.39
N THR A 413 10.49 -5.09 11.75
CA THR A 413 11.25 -4.02 12.42
C THR A 413 10.44 -2.76 12.70
N ARG A 414 9.25 -2.62 12.10
CA ARG A 414 8.32 -1.48 12.25
C ARG A 414 8.82 -0.14 11.73
N ASN A 415 9.95 -0.10 11.08
CA ASN A 415 10.51 1.11 10.48
C ASN A 415 9.60 1.64 9.36
N PRO A 416 9.53 2.96 9.13
CA PRO A 416 8.87 3.51 7.95
C PRO A 416 9.65 3.13 6.70
N ALA A 417 8.93 2.82 5.62
CA ALA A 417 9.54 2.57 4.32
C ALA A 417 8.60 3.00 3.19
N GLY A 418 9.11 3.84 2.32
CA GLY A 418 8.41 4.31 1.13
C GLY A 418 8.97 3.72 -0.14
N VAL A 419 8.17 3.71 -1.20
CA VAL A 419 8.60 3.33 -2.55
C VAL A 419 8.25 4.43 -3.53
N ILE A 420 9.13 4.68 -4.49
CA ILE A 420 8.91 5.61 -5.60
C ILE A 420 9.28 4.92 -6.92
N PRO A 421 8.51 5.13 -8.00
CA PRO A 421 8.82 4.55 -9.30
C PRO A 421 10.08 5.20 -9.90
N VAL A 422 10.91 4.39 -10.57
CA VAL A 422 12.19 4.86 -11.14
C VAL A 422 12.37 4.47 -12.61
N GLY A 423 11.47 3.69 -13.17
CA GLY A 423 11.50 3.23 -14.55
C GLY A 423 10.53 2.08 -14.77
N VAL A 424 10.62 1.44 -15.92
CA VAL A 424 9.85 0.25 -16.29
C VAL A 424 10.76 -0.90 -16.68
N SER A 425 10.31 -2.13 -16.45
CA SER A 425 11.00 -3.32 -16.93
C SER A 425 10.96 -3.36 -18.47
N PRO A 426 12.11 -3.51 -19.14
CA PRO A 426 12.17 -3.63 -20.59
C PRO A 426 11.38 -4.83 -21.13
N SER A 427 11.30 -5.93 -20.39
CA SER A 427 10.63 -7.16 -20.81
C SER A 427 9.13 -7.16 -20.60
N SER A 428 8.63 -6.51 -19.54
CA SER A 428 7.21 -6.57 -19.17
C SER A 428 6.46 -5.23 -19.31
N ASN A 429 7.18 -4.11 -19.40
CA ASN A 429 6.64 -2.76 -19.31
C ASN A 429 5.92 -2.46 -17.96
N ILE A 430 6.23 -3.23 -16.92
CA ILE A 430 5.73 -2.99 -15.57
C ILE A 430 6.69 -2.06 -14.83
N PRO A 431 6.21 -1.10 -14.03
CA PRO A 431 7.06 -0.22 -13.25
C PRO A 431 8.00 -0.94 -12.29
N ILE A 432 9.17 -0.34 -12.12
CA ILE A 432 10.18 -0.70 -11.14
C ILE A 432 10.38 0.50 -10.23
N ALA A 433 10.61 0.25 -8.96
CA ALA A 433 10.76 1.27 -7.92
C ALA A 433 11.99 1.01 -7.04
N ILE A 434 12.47 2.05 -6.37
CA ILE A 434 13.35 1.91 -5.22
C ILE A 434 12.53 2.00 -3.93
N GLN A 435 12.96 1.29 -2.88
CA GLN A 435 12.44 1.40 -1.53
C GLN A 435 13.40 2.24 -0.68
N ILE A 436 12.86 3.18 0.09
CA ILE A 436 13.59 4.09 0.96
C ILE A 436 13.17 3.78 2.39
N ILE A 437 14.10 3.34 3.23
CA ILE A 437 13.87 2.90 4.60
C ILE A 437 14.48 3.93 5.55
N GLY A 438 13.73 4.36 6.56
CA GLY A 438 14.18 5.28 7.62
C GLY A 438 14.29 4.63 8.98
N GLY A 439 14.97 5.31 9.91
CA GLY A 439 15.05 4.92 11.32
C GLY A 439 13.66 4.86 11.98
N GLN A 440 13.61 4.33 13.20
CA GLN A 440 12.37 4.19 13.96
C GLN A 440 11.64 5.52 14.11
N ARG A 441 10.39 5.61 13.64
CA ARG A 441 9.50 6.78 13.70
C ARG A 441 9.97 7.99 12.88
N GLN A 442 10.94 7.80 11.99
CA GLN A 442 11.45 8.84 11.08
C GLN A 442 10.62 8.89 9.77
N ASP A 443 9.29 8.88 9.91
CA ASP A 443 8.38 8.91 8.76
C ASP A 443 8.61 10.14 7.88
N LEU A 444 8.79 11.32 8.47
CA LEU A 444 9.02 12.56 7.74
C LEU A 444 10.32 12.55 6.93
N ASP A 445 11.38 11.94 7.45
CA ASP A 445 12.66 11.84 6.73
C ASP A 445 12.50 10.95 5.48
N VAL A 446 11.74 9.86 5.59
CA VAL A 446 11.40 9.01 4.44
C VAL A 446 10.56 9.78 3.42
N LEU A 447 9.52 10.49 3.86
CA LEU A 447 8.65 11.29 2.98
C LEU A 447 9.42 12.41 2.27
N ASN A 448 10.31 13.11 2.97
CA ASN A 448 11.17 14.13 2.39
C ASN A 448 12.12 13.54 1.34
N ALA A 449 12.71 12.36 1.62
CA ALA A 449 13.57 11.68 0.66
C ALA A 449 12.76 11.20 -0.56
N MET A 450 11.56 10.64 -0.37
CA MET A 450 10.68 10.26 -1.47
C MET A 450 10.40 11.48 -2.37
N GLN A 451 9.98 12.61 -1.79
CA GLN A 451 9.66 13.84 -2.52
C GLN A 451 10.88 14.37 -3.30
N ALA A 452 12.05 14.44 -2.65
CA ALA A 452 13.26 14.94 -3.28
C ALA A 452 13.75 14.01 -4.41
N PHE A 453 13.68 12.69 -4.21
CA PHE A 453 14.11 11.71 -5.19
C PHE A 453 13.16 11.63 -6.38
N GLU A 454 11.82 11.75 -6.17
CA GLU A 454 10.86 11.88 -7.27
C GLU A 454 11.21 13.04 -8.20
N LYS A 455 11.59 14.19 -7.64
CA LYS A 455 11.95 15.37 -8.44
C LYS A 455 13.23 15.15 -9.25
N VAL A 456 14.22 14.47 -8.68
CA VAL A 456 15.49 14.16 -9.38
C VAL A 456 15.27 13.12 -10.48
N ILE A 457 14.59 12.02 -10.16
CA ILE A 457 14.37 10.89 -11.07
C ILE A 457 13.38 11.27 -12.17
N ASN A 458 12.37 12.07 -11.83
CA ASN A 458 11.35 12.62 -12.73
C ASN A 458 10.68 11.53 -13.62
N PHE A 459 10.29 10.41 -12.99
CA PHE A 459 9.54 9.36 -13.67
C PHE A 459 8.12 9.88 -13.99
N SER A 460 7.79 9.96 -15.27
CA SER A 460 6.54 10.56 -15.75
C SER A 460 5.70 9.63 -16.64
N ASP A 461 6.18 8.40 -16.87
CA ASP A 461 5.44 7.43 -17.66
C ASP A 461 4.14 7.04 -16.94
N LYS A 462 3.10 6.76 -17.74
CA LYS A 462 1.77 6.36 -17.26
C LYS A 462 1.34 5.09 -17.94
N ALA A 463 0.50 4.33 -17.25
CA ALA A 463 -0.19 3.22 -17.89
C ALA A 463 -0.94 3.70 -19.12
N THR A 464 -0.84 2.96 -20.23
CA THR A 464 -1.53 3.30 -21.48
C THR A 464 -3.03 3.08 -21.32
N ASP A 465 -3.84 3.95 -21.97
CA ASP A 465 -5.27 3.70 -22.08
C ASP A 465 -5.47 2.45 -22.93
N HIS A 466 -6.19 1.47 -22.38
CA HIS A 466 -6.62 0.30 -23.12
C HIS A 466 -7.95 0.67 -23.81
N GLU A 467 -7.94 0.79 -25.14
CA GLU A 467 -9.13 0.96 -26.00
C GLU A 467 -9.75 -0.40 -26.36
#